data_9815f98981167db5e181f58bd2b2c7f0
#
_entry.id   9815f98981167db5e181f58bd2b2c7f0
#
_cell.length_a   1.000
_cell.length_b   1.000
_cell.length_c   1.000
_cell.angle_alpha   90.00
_cell.angle_beta   90.00
_cell.angle_gamma   90.00
#
_symmetry.space_group_name_H-M   'P 1'
#
loop_
_entity.id
_entity.type
_entity.pdbx_description
1 polymer ?
#
loop_
_entity_poly.entity_id
_entity_poly.type
_entity_poly.pdbx_seq_one_letter_code
_entity_poly.pdbx_strand_id
1 'polypeptide(L)'
;MGKISIKNLDLHYGDFKALKNINLEIEANKITAFIGPSGCGKSTLLKSINRMNDLVEGCRIDGDILLDGKNIFKGMDVNLLRKRVGMVFQKPNPFPMSIYDNIAYGPRTHGIHSKAKLDDIVEKSLRNAAIWEECKDRLKKSALGMSGGQQQRLCIARALAVEPEVLLMDEPTSAL
;
A
#
# COMPACT_ATOMS: atom_id res chain seq x y z
N MET A 1 -12.00 19.99 -2.05
CA MET A 1 -12.27 18.82 -1.21
C MET A 1 -11.05 17.90 -1.36
N GLY A 2 -10.42 17.47 -0.27
CA GLY A 2 -9.24 16.65 -0.33
C GLY A 2 -9.54 15.25 -0.88
N LYS A 3 -8.50 14.55 -1.37
CA LYS A 3 -8.59 13.14 -1.79
C LYS A 3 -8.93 12.24 -0.60
N ILE A 4 -8.27 12.52 0.55
CA ILE A 4 -8.55 11.85 1.82
C ILE A 4 -8.80 12.94 2.88
N SER A 5 -9.88 12.79 3.63
CA SER A 5 -10.23 13.65 4.75
C SER A 5 -10.36 12.80 6.01
N ILE A 6 -9.61 13.15 7.05
CA ILE A 6 -9.61 12.48 8.35
C ILE A 6 -10.20 13.45 9.36
N LYS A 7 -11.19 13.00 10.14
CA LYS A 7 -11.92 13.83 11.10
C LYS A 7 -12.02 13.16 12.44
N ASN A 8 -11.52 13.83 13.48
CA ASN A 8 -11.58 13.43 14.89
C ASN A 8 -11.17 11.97 15.11
N LEU A 9 -10.12 11.51 14.41
CA LEU A 9 -9.71 10.12 14.44
C LEU A 9 -8.97 9.80 15.72
N ASP A 10 -9.54 8.91 16.51
CA ASP A 10 -8.91 8.25 17.64
C ASP A 10 -8.65 6.77 17.27
N LEU A 11 -7.52 6.21 17.71
CA LEU A 11 -7.25 4.80 17.57
C LEU A 11 -6.64 4.23 18.84
N HIS A 12 -7.16 3.08 19.24
CA HIS A 12 -6.69 2.34 20.41
C HIS A 12 -6.24 0.92 19.99
N TYR A 13 -5.17 0.45 20.62
CA TYR A 13 -4.77 -0.95 20.67
C TYR A 13 -4.97 -1.44 22.12
N GLY A 14 -6.05 -2.18 22.39
CA GLY A 14 -6.48 -2.44 23.75
C GLY A 14 -6.70 -1.13 24.50
N ASP A 15 -6.01 -0.94 25.62
CA ASP A 15 -6.09 0.27 26.44
C ASP A 15 -5.16 1.41 25.99
N PHE A 16 -4.23 1.12 25.06
CA PHE A 16 -3.28 2.12 24.59
C PHE A 16 -3.87 2.97 23.46
N LYS A 17 -4.02 4.27 23.70
CA LYS A 17 -4.48 5.26 22.71
C LYS A 17 -3.31 5.69 21.82
N ALA A 18 -3.21 5.10 20.63
CA ALA A 18 -2.12 5.31 19.68
C ALA A 18 -2.30 6.58 18.83
N LEU A 19 -3.53 6.92 18.46
CA LEU A 19 -3.85 8.18 17.77
C LEU A 19 -4.87 8.96 18.57
N LYS A 20 -4.70 10.30 18.62
CA LYS A 20 -5.52 11.20 19.45
C LYS A 20 -6.03 12.35 18.62
N ASN A 21 -7.34 12.38 18.33
CA ASN A 21 -8.05 13.46 17.66
C ASN A 21 -7.35 13.96 16.38
N ILE A 22 -6.97 13.03 15.49
CA ILE A 22 -6.29 13.38 14.26
C ILE A 22 -7.29 14.00 13.28
N ASN A 23 -6.96 15.20 12.79
CA ASN A 23 -7.70 15.91 11.76
C ASN A 23 -6.72 16.28 10.65
N LEU A 24 -6.99 15.85 9.40
CA LEU A 24 -6.06 15.99 8.29
C LEU A 24 -6.80 15.97 6.95
N GLU A 25 -6.40 16.84 6.04
CA GLU A 25 -6.80 16.82 4.63
C GLU A 25 -5.58 16.49 3.76
N ILE A 26 -5.71 15.48 2.89
CA ILE A 26 -4.70 15.09 1.92
C ILE A 26 -5.25 15.39 0.53
N GLU A 27 -4.53 16.24 -0.21
CA GLU A 27 -4.95 16.68 -1.53
C GLU A 27 -4.68 15.60 -2.61
N ALA A 28 -5.49 15.62 -3.66
CA ALA A 28 -5.26 14.78 -4.83
C ALA A 28 -4.01 15.21 -5.61
N ASN A 29 -3.35 14.25 -6.26
CA ASN A 29 -2.20 14.50 -7.15
C ASN A 29 -1.02 15.21 -6.48
N LYS A 30 -0.86 15.04 -5.16
CA LYS A 30 0.26 15.59 -4.39
C LYS A 30 0.97 14.49 -3.58
N ILE A 31 2.22 14.74 -3.28
CA ILE A 31 3.00 13.95 -2.32
C ILE A 31 2.85 14.61 -0.95
N THR A 32 2.36 13.84 0.02
CA THR A 32 2.24 14.25 1.42
C THR A 32 3.18 13.40 2.26
N ALA A 33 4.10 14.01 2.98
CA ALA A 33 5.03 13.33 3.88
C ALA A 33 4.65 13.54 5.35
N PHE A 34 4.59 12.46 6.12
CA PHE A 34 4.44 12.50 7.57
C PHE A 34 5.82 12.45 8.23
N ILE A 35 6.18 13.51 8.95
CA ILE A 35 7.48 13.64 9.62
C ILE A 35 7.25 13.65 11.14
N GLY A 36 8.07 12.91 11.87
CA GLY A 36 8.01 12.83 13.31
C GLY A 36 8.88 11.70 13.86
N PRO A 37 9.12 11.65 15.19
CA PRO A 37 9.94 10.63 15.82
C PRO A 37 9.36 9.22 15.66
N SER A 38 10.20 8.19 15.88
CA SER A 38 9.73 6.81 15.93
C SER A 38 8.66 6.65 17.02
N GLY A 39 7.63 5.85 16.71
CA GLY A 39 6.54 5.58 17.66
C GLY A 39 5.47 6.66 17.76
N CYS A 40 5.55 7.79 17.04
CA CYS A 40 4.52 8.84 17.11
C CYS A 40 3.23 8.54 16.34
N GLY A 41 3.06 7.33 15.78
CA GLY A 41 1.81 6.90 15.14
C GLY A 41 1.74 7.01 13.63
N LYS A 42 2.83 7.38 12.90
CA LYS A 42 2.83 7.51 11.43
C LYS A 42 2.35 6.23 10.73
N SER A 43 2.95 5.09 11.02
CA SER A 43 2.56 3.79 10.44
C SER A 43 1.15 3.38 10.84
N THR A 44 0.72 3.70 12.08
CA THR A 44 -0.65 3.46 12.55
C THR A 44 -1.65 4.26 11.73
N LEU A 45 -1.35 5.55 11.46
CA LEU A 45 -2.20 6.40 10.63
C LEU A 45 -2.28 5.89 9.19
N LEU A 46 -1.13 5.56 8.56
CA LEU A 46 -1.10 4.98 7.22
C LEU A 46 -1.96 3.71 7.13
N LYS A 47 -1.78 2.77 8.08
CA LYS A 47 -2.55 1.52 8.13
C LYS A 47 -4.04 1.73 8.41
N SER A 48 -4.44 2.86 8.98
CA SER A 48 -5.86 3.21 9.16
C SER A 48 -6.52 3.59 7.83
N ILE A 49 -5.79 4.27 6.94
CA ILE A 49 -6.32 4.77 5.65
C ILE A 49 -6.74 3.63 4.71
N ASN A 50 -6.07 2.47 4.75
CA ASN A 50 -6.45 1.29 3.95
C ASN A 50 -7.05 0.15 4.79
N ARG A 51 -7.44 0.44 6.04
CA ARG A 51 -8.07 -0.51 6.96
C ARG A 51 -7.22 -1.75 7.27
N MET A 52 -5.88 -1.64 7.21
CA MET A 52 -4.99 -2.72 7.65
C MET A 52 -5.04 -2.93 9.17
N ASN A 53 -5.42 -1.90 9.94
CA ASN A 53 -5.59 -2.02 11.39
C ASN A 53 -6.78 -2.89 11.78
N ASP A 54 -7.74 -3.14 10.89
CA ASP A 54 -8.84 -4.10 11.11
C ASP A 54 -8.32 -5.53 11.37
N LEU A 55 -7.09 -5.83 10.96
CA LEU A 55 -6.44 -7.13 11.13
C LEU A 55 -5.73 -7.27 12.50
N VAL A 56 -5.68 -6.20 13.28
CA VAL A 56 -5.03 -6.18 14.60
C VAL A 56 -6.09 -6.41 15.67
N GLU A 57 -5.95 -7.50 16.41
CA GLU A 57 -6.85 -7.83 17.50
C GLU A 57 -6.85 -6.71 18.57
N GLY A 58 -8.04 -6.35 19.06
CA GLY A 58 -8.20 -5.26 20.03
C GLY A 58 -8.01 -3.86 19.47
N CYS A 59 -7.87 -3.68 18.14
CA CYS A 59 -7.85 -2.37 17.54
C CYS A 59 -9.26 -1.79 17.46
N ARG A 60 -9.42 -0.57 18.01
CA ARG A 60 -10.66 0.22 17.95
C ARG A 60 -10.36 1.58 17.35
N ILE A 61 -11.18 1.97 16.38
CA ILE A 61 -11.06 3.25 15.67
C ILE A 61 -12.37 4.00 15.83
N ASP A 62 -12.29 5.25 16.32
CA ASP A 62 -13.38 6.20 16.41
C ASP A 62 -13.07 7.41 15.53
N GLY A 63 -14.09 8.04 14.95
CA GLY A 63 -13.94 9.13 13.97
C GLY A 63 -14.17 8.66 12.54
N ASP A 64 -13.85 9.53 11.58
CA ASP A 64 -14.13 9.28 10.17
C ASP A 64 -12.87 9.43 9.31
N ILE A 65 -12.70 8.51 8.36
CA ILE A 65 -11.78 8.66 7.23
C ILE A 65 -12.61 8.61 5.96
N LEU A 66 -12.52 9.65 5.14
CA LEU A 66 -13.25 9.77 3.89
C LEU A 66 -12.28 9.67 2.71
N LEU A 67 -12.60 8.84 1.74
CA LEU A 67 -11.94 8.78 0.43
C LEU A 67 -12.92 9.30 -0.62
N ASP A 68 -12.59 10.40 -1.30
CA ASP A 68 -13.50 11.12 -2.20
C ASP A 68 -14.87 11.41 -1.58
N GLY A 69 -14.87 11.82 -0.31
CA GLY A 69 -16.08 12.14 0.44
C GLY A 69 -16.87 10.94 0.97
N LYS A 70 -16.47 9.69 0.67
CA LYS A 70 -17.12 8.46 1.15
C LYS A 70 -16.37 7.89 2.35
N ASN A 71 -17.08 7.62 3.44
CA ASN A 71 -16.49 7.03 4.63
C ASN A 71 -16.02 5.60 4.36
N ILE A 72 -14.74 5.31 4.64
CA ILE A 72 -14.14 4.00 4.37
C ILE A 72 -14.62 2.90 5.34
N PHE A 73 -15.18 3.28 6.50
CA PHE A 73 -15.70 2.34 7.49
C PHE A 73 -17.19 2.04 7.30
N LYS A 74 -17.91 2.87 6.53
CA LYS A 74 -19.37 2.79 6.37
C LYS A 74 -19.72 2.48 4.89
N GLY A 75 -20.11 1.24 4.60
CA GLY A 75 -20.63 0.86 3.29
C GLY A 75 -19.61 0.75 2.15
N MET A 76 -18.30 0.84 2.44
CA MET A 76 -17.25 0.60 1.46
C MET A 76 -16.70 -0.83 1.61
N ASP A 77 -16.71 -1.60 0.54
CA ASP A 77 -16.04 -2.91 0.49
C ASP A 77 -14.53 -2.75 0.70
N VAL A 78 -13.95 -3.55 1.60
CA VAL A 78 -12.54 -3.42 1.98
C VAL A 78 -11.59 -3.82 0.85
N ASN A 79 -12.00 -4.75 -0.03
CA ASN A 79 -11.17 -5.16 -1.16
C ASN A 79 -11.15 -4.06 -2.23
N LEU A 80 -12.30 -3.41 -2.45
CA LEU A 80 -12.39 -2.24 -3.32
C LEU A 80 -11.55 -1.08 -2.77
N LEU A 81 -11.61 -0.82 -1.46
CA LEU A 81 -10.77 0.18 -0.81
C LEU A 81 -9.28 -0.11 -1.06
N ARG A 82 -8.83 -1.34 -0.78
CA ARG A 82 -7.41 -1.75 -0.91
C ARG A 82 -6.92 -1.80 -2.35
N LYS A 83 -7.82 -1.94 -3.33
CA LYS A 83 -7.50 -1.75 -4.75
C LYS A 83 -7.20 -0.29 -5.07
N ARG A 84 -8.00 0.64 -4.51
CA ARG A 84 -7.84 2.08 -4.73
C ARG A 84 -6.70 2.68 -3.91
N VAL A 85 -6.43 2.12 -2.73
CA VAL A 85 -5.43 2.59 -1.75
C VAL A 85 -4.40 1.50 -1.52
N GLY A 86 -3.37 1.47 -2.36
CA GLY A 86 -2.24 0.54 -2.25
C GLY A 86 -1.32 0.89 -1.08
N MET A 87 -0.56 -0.10 -0.60
CA MET A 87 0.40 0.10 0.49
C MET A 87 1.71 -0.65 0.24
N VAL A 88 2.81 0.04 0.50
CA VAL A 88 4.16 -0.52 0.57
C VAL A 88 4.62 -0.46 2.02
N PHE A 89 5.02 -1.61 2.57
CA PHE A 89 5.44 -1.75 3.96
C PHE A 89 6.93 -1.42 4.12
N GLN A 90 7.31 -1.03 5.33
CA GLN A 90 8.70 -0.75 5.70
C GLN A 90 9.63 -1.93 5.42
N LYS A 91 9.21 -3.16 5.80
CA LYS A 91 9.96 -4.38 5.48
C LYS A 91 9.45 -4.98 4.18
N PRO A 92 10.34 -5.33 3.23
CA PRO A 92 9.95 -6.04 2.02
C PRO A 92 9.17 -7.32 2.36
N ASN A 93 8.08 -7.55 1.64
CA ASN A 93 7.22 -8.71 1.83
C ASN A 93 6.82 -9.35 0.49
N PRO A 94 7.79 -9.75 -0.36
CA PRO A 94 7.46 -10.43 -1.60
C PRO A 94 6.76 -11.76 -1.28
N PHE A 95 5.81 -12.15 -2.14
CA PHE A 95 5.20 -13.46 -2.05
C PHE A 95 6.21 -14.56 -2.43
N PRO A 96 6.12 -15.79 -1.87
CA PRO A 96 7.00 -16.91 -2.21
C PRO A 96 6.67 -17.47 -3.61
N MET A 97 6.75 -16.63 -4.61
CA MET A 97 6.47 -16.91 -6.03
C MET A 97 7.53 -16.25 -6.90
N SER A 98 7.39 -16.42 -8.23
CA SER A 98 8.27 -15.76 -9.19
C SER A 98 8.16 -14.23 -9.13
N ILE A 99 9.17 -13.54 -9.66
CA ILE A 99 9.15 -12.08 -9.83
C ILE A 99 7.91 -11.67 -10.65
N TYR A 100 7.67 -12.37 -11.77
CA TYR A 100 6.51 -12.16 -12.62
C TYR A 100 5.20 -12.32 -11.87
N ASP A 101 5.03 -13.42 -11.14
CA ASP A 101 3.77 -13.71 -10.46
C ASP A 101 3.50 -12.77 -9.30
N ASN A 102 4.54 -12.24 -8.64
CA ASN A 102 4.37 -11.18 -7.64
C ASN A 102 3.65 -9.95 -8.22
N ILE A 103 4.02 -9.54 -9.44
CA ILE A 103 3.41 -8.38 -10.11
C ILE A 103 2.04 -8.75 -10.68
N ALA A 104 1.94 -9.90 -11.37
CA ALA A 104 0.73 -10.33 -12.04
C ALA A 104 -0.40 -10.76 -11.08
N TYR A 105 -0.10 -10.98 -9.80
CA TYR A 105 -1.06 -11.46 -8.81
C TYR A 105 -2.27 -10.53 -8.68
N GLY A 106 -2.04 -9.25 -8.40
CA GLY A 106 -3.10 -8.26 -8.24
C GLY A 106 -3.97 -8.12 -9.51
N PRO A 107 -3.38 -7.85 -10.68
CA PRO A 107 -4.12 -7.80 -11.94
C PRO A 107 -4.99 -9.05 -12.21
N ARG A 108 -4.44 -10.25 -11.97
CA ARG A 108 -5.20 -11.51 -12.12
C ARG A 108 -6.39 -11.59 -11.16
N THR A 109 -6.20 -11.23 -9.90
CA THR A 109 -7.27 -11.19 -8.88
C THR A 109 -8.38 -10.22 -9.27
N HIS A 110 -8.03 -9.18 -10.05
CA HIS A 110 -8.99 -8.20 -10.58
C HIS A 110 -9.49 -8.53 -12.00
N GLY A 111 -9.35 -9.79 -12.46
CA GLY A 111 -9.97 -10.29 -13.67
C GLY A 111 -9.15 -10.10 -14.96
N ILE A 112 -7.88 -9.70 -14.88
CA ILE A 112 -7.01 -9.63 -16.06
C ILE A 112 -6.33 -10.98 -16.27
N HIS A 113 -6.77 -11.75 -17.28
CA HIS A 113 -6.24 -13.09 -17.58
C HIS A 113 -5.48 -13.16 -18.91
N SER A 114 -5.57 -12.11 -19.75
CA SER A 114 -4.82 -12.05 -21.01
C SER A 114 -3.33 -12.00 -20.74
N LYS A 115 -2.60 -12.98 -21.28
CA LYS A 115 -1.14 -13.06 -21.11
C LYS A 115 -0.44 -11.81 -21.62
N ALA A 116 -0.80 -11.32 -22.81
CA ALA A 116 -0.20 -10.12 -23.39
C ALA A 116 -0.40 -8.89 -22.50
N LYS A 117 -1.63 -8.67 -21.96
CA LYS A 117 -1.90 -7.57 -21.02
C LYS A 117 -1.11 -7.72 -19.71
N LEU A 118 -0.95 -8.94 -19.21
CA LEU A 118 -0.16 -9.18 -18.00
C LEU A 118 1.33 -8.91 -18.24
N ASP A 119 1.86 -9.31 -19.41
CA ASP A 119 3.24 -9.07 -19.80
C ASP A 119 3.52 -7.54 -19.83
N ASP A 120 2.63 -6.77 -20.46
CA ASP A 120 2.71 -5.30 -20.49
C ASP A 120 2.66 -4.66 -19.12
N ILE A 121 1.73 -5.11 -18.25
CA ILE A 121 1.60 -4.60 -16.86
C ILE A 121 2.86 -4.91 -16.07
N VAL A 122 3.39 -6.13 -16.19
CA VAL A 122 4.60 -6.55 -15.47
C VAL A 122 5.78 -5.70 -15.88
N GLU A 123 6.04 -5.54 -17.19
CA GLU A 123 7.13 -4.70 -17.67
C GLU A 123 6.97 -3.25 -17.22
N LYS A 124 5.81 -2.64 -17.45
CA LYS A 124 5.51 -1.25 -17.06
C LYS A 124 5.73 -1.03 -15.56
N SER A 125 5.24 -1.94 -14.72
CA SER A 125 5.35 -1.82 -13.26
C SER A 125 6.79 -1.95 -12.78
N LEU A 126 7.57 -2.89 -13.34
CA LEU A 126 8.98 -3.07 -13.00
C LEU A 126 9.84 -1.88 -13.49
N ARG A 127 9.51 -1.27 -14.64
CA ARG A 127 10.15 -0.04 -15.12
C ARG A 127 9.85 1.14 -14.20
N ASN A 128 8.59 1.31 -13.80
CA ASN A 128 8.16 2.38 -12.89
C ASN A 128 8.81 2.27 -11.51
N ALA A 129 9.15 1.06 -11.07
CA ALA A 129 9.88 0.82 -9.82
C ALA A 129 11.42 0.78 -10.02
N ALA A 130 11.93 1.16 -11.20
CA ALA A 130 13.36 1.21 -11.53
C ALA A 130 14.11 -0.12 -11.28
N ILE A 131 13.49 -1.28 -11.57
CA ILE A 131 14.11 -2.59 -11.35
C ILE A 131 14.09 -3.51 -12.58
N TRP A 132 13.49 -3.06 -13.69
CA TRP A 132 13.35 -3.86 -14.91
C TRP A 132 14.68 -4.43 -15.42
N GLU A 133 15.69 -3.60 -15.57
CA GLU A 133 16.99 -4.00 -16.12
C GLU A 133 17.70 -5.07 -15.27
N GLU A 134 17.43 -5.08 -13.97
CA GLU A 134 18.01 -6.05 -13.05
C GLU A 134 17.30 -7.42 -13.06
N CYS A 135 16.05 -7.50 -13.53
CA CYS A 135 15.24 -8.71 -13.39
C CYS A 135 14.61 -9.23 -14.70
N LYS A 136 14.67 -8.49 -15.80
CA LYS A 136 14.01 -8.86 -17.07
C LYS A 136 14.36 -10.28 -17.57
N ASP A 137 15.61 -10.73 -17.39
CA ASP A 137 16.08 -12.05 -17.84
C ASP A 137 15.79 -13.19 -16.84
N ARG A 138 15.21 -12.86 -15.67
CA ARG A 138 14.94 -13.80 -14.59
C ARG A 138 13.55 -13.70 -13.99
N LEU A 139 12.56 -13.20 -14.73
CA LEU A 139 11.18 -13.00 -14.28
C LEU A 139 10.52 -14.25 -13.68
N LYS A 140 10.92 -15.44 -14.15
CA LYS A 140 10.42 -16.73 -13.66
C LYS A 140 11.15 -17.23 -12.40
N LYS A 141 12.22 -16.58 -11.95
CA LYS A 141 12.94 -16.92 -10.72
C LYS A 141 12.18 -16.47 -9.49
N SER A 142 12.43 -17.15 -8.37
CA SER A 142 11.83 -16.78 -7.07
C SER A 142 12.20 -15.35 -6.66
N ALA A 143 11.22 -14.58 -6.22
CA ALA A 143 11.41 -13.24 -5.68
C ALA A 143 12.20 -13.24 -4.36
N LEU A 144 12.15 -14.34 -3.60
CA LEU A 144 12.86 -14.47 -2.32
C LEU A 144 14.40 -14.50 -2.49
N GLY A 145 14.91 -14.82 -3.69
CA GLY A 145 16.34 -14.79 -4.00
C GLY A 145 16.90 -13.41 -4.37
N MET A 146 16.08 -12.37 -4.31
CA MET A 146 16.49 -10.98 -4.58
C MET A 146 17.09 -10.34 -3.33
N SER A 147 17.95 -9.31 -3.52
CA SER A 147 18.45 -8.51 -2.39
C SER A 147 17.33 -7.72 -1.72
N GLY A 148 17.52 -7.24 -0.49
CA GLY A 148 16.51 -6.48 0.26
C GLY A 148 16.00 -5.26 -0.51
N GLY A 149 16.90 -4.46 -1.08
CA GLY A 149 16.52 -3.30 -1.90
C GLY A 149 15.77 -3.70 -3.18
N GLN A 150 16.17 -4.81 -3.83
CA GLN A 150 15.43 -5.36 -4.97
C GLN A 150 14.03 -5.83 -4.58
N GLN A 151 13.90 -6.52 -3.44
CA GLN A 151 12.60 -6.95 -2.92
C GLN A 151 11.70 -5.75 -2.58
N GLN A 152 12.25 -4.67 -2.02
CA GLN A 152 11.49 -3.46 -1.74
C GLN A 152 10.96 -2.83 -3.02
N ARG A 153 11.80 -2.67 -4.05
CA ARG A 153 11.38 -2.15 -5.36
C ARG A 153 10.38 -3.08 -6.04
N LEU A 154 10.50 -4.40 -5.88
CA LEU A 154 9.50 -5.36 -6.34
C LEU A 154 8.14 -5.16 -5.65
N CYS A 155 8.12 -4.92 -4.33
CA CYS A 155 6.89 -4.63 -3.60
C CYS A 155 6.25 -3.31 -4.05
N ILE A 156 7.06 -2.30 -4.41
CA ILE A 156 6.58 -1.06 -5.04
C ILE A 156 5.95 -1.37 -6.40
N ALA A 157 6.65 -2.13 -7.27
CA ALA A 157 6.13 -2.53 -8.58
C ALA A 157 4.80 -3.30 -8.46
N ARG A 158 4.71 -4.23 -7.49
CA ARG A 158 3.48 -4.98 -7.19
C ARG A 158 2.32 -4.06 -6.80
N ALA A 159 2.58 -3.06 -5.97
CA ALA A 159 1.55 -2.11 -5.58
C ALA A 159 1.09 -1.23 -6.76
N LEU A 160 2.00 -0.84 -7.66
CA LEU A 160 1.69 -0.05 -8.85
C LEU A 160 0.93 -0.84 -9.93
N ALA A 161 1.07 -2.17 -9.96
CA ALA A 161 0.47 -3.02 -11.00
C ALA A 161 -1.06 -3.01 -11.04
N VAL A 162 -1.71 -2.64 -9.94
CA VAL A 162 -3.18 -2.48 -9.87
C VAL A 162 -3.63 -1.05 -10.10
N GLU A 163 -2.72 -0.13 -10.45
CA GLU A 163 -2.96 1.29 -10.72
C GLU A 163 -3.79 1.97 -9.60
N PRO A 164 -3.29 1.97 -8.35
CA PRO A 164 -4.02 2.55 -7.23
C PRO A 164 -4.12 4.07 -7.39
N GLU A 165 -5.22 4.67 -6.89
CA GLU A 165 -5.42 6.12 -6.86
C GLU A 165 -4.58 6.80 -5.76
N VAL A 166 -4.28 6.06 -4.70
CA VAL A 166 -3.43 6.49 -3.58
C VAL A 166 -2.42 5.40 -3.29
N LEU A 167 -1.15 5.77 -3.14
CA LEU A 167 -0.09 4.86 -2.72
C LEU A 167 0.45 5.30 -1.36
N LEU A 168 0.24 4.47 -0.36
CA LEU A 168 0.78 4.65 0.98
C LEU A 168 2.16 3.99 1.06
N MET A 169 3.14 4.71 1.59
CA MET A 169 4.50 4.21 1.75
C MET A 169 4.94 4.38 3.21
N ASP A 170 5.19 3.27 3.90
CA ASP A 170 5.67 3.26 5.29
C ASP A 170 7.20 3.11 5.27
N GLU A 171 7.94 4.21 5.49
CA GLU A 171 9.40 4.29 5.47
C GLU A 171 10.07 3.53 4.28
N PRO A 172 9.70 3.85 3.01
CA PRO A 172 10.07 3.03 1.85
C PRO A 172 11.57 2.98 1.56
N THR A 173 12.35 3.90 2.12
CA THR A 173 13.80 4.03 1.88
C THR A 173 14.65 3.29 2.92
N SER A 174 14.05 2.72 3.97
CA SER A 174 14.80 2.04 5.04
C SER A 174 15.51 0.74 4.58
N ALA A 175 15.14 0.22 3.39
CA ALA A 175 15.71 -1.00 2.79
C ALA A 175 16.44 -0.75 1.46
N LEU A 176 16.61 0.52 1.05
CA LEU A 176 17.30 0.91 -0.20
C LEU A 176 18.78 1.21 0.03
#